data_2d466ca3a86849f85e1556890da32907
#
_entry.id   2d466ca3a86849f85e1556890da32907
#
_cell.length_a   1.000
_cell.length_b   1.000
_cell.length_c   1.000
_cell.angle_alpha   90.00
_cell.angle_beta   90.00
_cell.angle_gamma   90.00
#
_symmetry.space_group_name_H-M   'P 1'
#
loop_
_entity.id
_entity.type
_entity.pdbx_description
1 polymer ?
#
loop_
_entity_poly.entity_id
_entity_poly.type
_entity_poly.pdbx_seq_one_letter_code
_entity_poly.pdbx_strand_id
1 'polypeptide(L)'
;MESIKRKKRLSFEILYEDKFVIVIDKPAGLLTTHTKLWGRAAREEQMTAENCLNDYLRKGQAKSRLRVWLVHRLDRETSGVMMFAKSEEVSEFFRSDWNRLTAKTYVARVEGVIAEDSGAFESFLKEDADGYKVRSVPEGTNRAKKARTKWRVLSRAKNYTVVEVDLKSGRKNQIRVHFSESGHPVVGDVKYGANKASRLFLHAKTLAFSHPANGRKMEFSSNSPF
;
A
#
# COMPACT_ATOMS: atom_id res chain seq x y z
N MET A 1 2.80 -44.02 0.24
CA MET A 1 2.91 -42.96 -0.77
C MET A 1 2.94 -41.63 -0.02
N GLU A 2 4.15 -41.10 0.26
CA GLU A 2 4.32 -39.78 0.91
C GLU A 2 3.97 -38.71 -0.08
N SER A 3 2.95 -37.91 0.24
CA SER A 3 2.62 -36.70 -0.51
C SER A 3 3.69 -35.65 -0.22
N ILE A 4 4.56 -35.43 -1.18
CA ILE A 4 5.53 -34.32 -1.18
C ILE A 4 4.71 -33.02 -1.14
N LYS A 5 4.55 -32.43 0.05
CA LYS A 5 4.00 -31.09 0.21
C LYS A 5 4.92 -30.12 -0.54
N ARG A 6 4.56 -29.73 -1.76
CA ARG A 6 5.20 -28.65 -2.49
C ARG A 6 5.25 -27.42 -1.58
N LYS A 7 6.46 -26.97 -1.19
CA LYS A 7 6.65 -25.66 -0.54
C LYS A 7 5.97 -24.64 -1.43
N LYS A 8 4.87 -24.04 -0.98
CA LYS A 8 4.26 -22.90 -1.69
C LYS A 8 5.33 -21.82 -1.80
N ARG A 9 5.82 -21.58 -3.01
CA ARG A 9 6.76 -20.49 -3.30
C ARG A 9 5.99 -19.19 -3.07
N LEU A 10 6.59 -18.22 -2.37
CA LEU A 10 6.01 -16.88 -2.24
C LEU A 10 5.72 -16.33 -3.64
N SER A 11 4.57 -15.67 -3.79
CA SER A 11 4.16 -15.02 -5.05
C SER A 11 4.77 -13.61 -5.19
N PHE A 12 5.71 -13.23 -4.33
CA PHE A 12 6.36 -11.94 -4.28
C PHE A 12 7.79 -12.06 -3.73
N GLU A 13 8.58 -11.04 -3.97
CA GLU A 13 9.96 -10.94 -3.50
C GLU A 13 10.03 -10.40 -2.07
N ILE A 14 10.95 -10.96 -1.27
CA ILE A 14 11.37 -10.39 0.02
C ILE A 14 12.61 -9.55 -0.27
N LEU A 15 12.47 -8.22 -0.12
CA LEU A 15 13.55 -7.25 -0.33
C LEU A 15 14.52 -7.20 0.85
N TYR A 16 14.00 -7.45 2.06
CA TYR A 16 14.79 -7.47 3.28
C TYR A 16 14.07 -8.23 4.39
N GLU A 17 14.84 -8.90 5.22
CA GLU A 17 14.34 -9.56 6.44
C GLU A 17 15.43 -9.57 7.51
N ASP A 18 15.03 -9.21 8.73
CA ASP A 18 15.82 -9.41 9.93
C ASP A 18 14.97 -9.93 11.11
N LYS A 19 15.44 -9.74 12.35
CA LYS A 19 14.69 -10.14 13.56
C LYS A 19 13.43 -9.31 13.80
N PHE A 20 13.38 -8.07 13.30
CA PHE A 20 12.38 -7.06 13.66
C PHE A 20 11.35 -6.81 12.56
N VAL A 21 11.79 -6.79 11.30
CA VAL A 21 10.96 -6.42 10.16
C VAL A 21 11.16 -7.36 8.97
N ILE A 22 10.17 -7.39 8.09
CA ILE A 22 10.25 -7.99 6.76
C ILE A 22 9.69 -7.01 5.75
N VAL A 23 10.46 -6.72 4.69
CA VAL A 23 10.10 -5.81 3.60
C VAL A 23 9.92 -6.63 2.34
N ILE A 24 8.83 -6.38 1.62
CA ILE A 24 8.46 -7.12 0.42
C ILE A 24 8.13 -6.17 -0.74
N ASP A 25 8.24 -6.69 -1.96
CA ASP A 25 7.63 -6.10 -3.14
C ASP A 25 6.27 -6.79 -3.39
N LYS A 26 5.18 -6.12 -3.01
CA LYS A 26 3.83 -6.68 -3.13
C LYS A 26 3.33 -6.56 -4.57
N PRO A 27 2.92 -7.64 -5.24
CA PRO A 27 2.29 -7.55 -6.55
C PRO A 27 0.91 -6.89 -6.49
N ALA A 28 0.46 -6.31 -7.60
CA ALA A 28 -0.94 -5.91 -7.77
C ALA A 28 -1.85 -7.15 -7.70
N GLY A 29 -3.09 -6.96 -7.24
CA GLY A 29 -4.07 -8.04 -7.10
C GLY A 29 -3.98 -8.83 -5.79
N LEU A 30 -2.84 -8.77 -5.06
CA LEU A 30 -2.68 -9.40 -3.76
C LEU A 30 -3.19 -8.49 -2.63
N LEU A 31 -4.06 -9.00 -1.78
CA LEU A 31 -4.49 -8.29 -0.58
C LEU A 31 -3.33 -8.19 0.44
N THR A 32 -3.27 -7.09 1.17
CA THR A 32 -2.33 -6.95 2.30
C THR A 32 -2.73 -7.87 3.45
N THR A 33 -3.97 -7.79 3.87
CA THR A 33 -4.59 -8.54 4.97
C THR A 33 -6.05 -8.80 4.65
N HIS A 34 -6.72 -9.64 5.44
CA HIS A 34 -8.14 -9.96 5.25
C HIS A 34 -9.05 -8.74 5.37
N THR A 35 -10.15 -8.75 4.62
CA THR A 35 -11.21 -7.76 4.73
C THR A 35 -12.28 -8.21 5.71
N LYS A 36 -12.92 -7.27 6.43
CA LYS A 36 -14.00 -7.58 7.39
C LYS A 36 -15.27 -8.15 6.75
N LEU A 37 -15.42 -7.99 5.43
CA LEU A 37 -16.63 -8.37 4.68
C LEU A 37 -16.76 -9.88 4.41
N TRP A 38 -15.76 -10.70 4.77
CA TRP A 38 -15.74 -12.11 4.48
C TRP A 38 -15.86 -12.92 5.77
N GLY A 39 -16.71 -13.95 5.78
CA GLY A 39 -16.85 -14.87 6.90
C GLY A 39 -15.55 -15.63 7.21
N ARG A 40 -15.50 -16.32 8.36
CA ARG A 40 -14.28 -17.00 8.86
C ARG A 40 -13.72 -18.02 7.87
N ALA A 41 -14.57 -18.84 7.24
CA ALA A 41 -14.16 -19.83 6.25
C ALA A 41 -13.54 -19.20 4.99
N ALA A 42 -14.14 -18.11 4.47
CA ALA A 42 -13.62 -17.40 3.32
C ALA A 42 -12.28 -16.66 3.60
N ARG A 43 -11.98 -16.34 4.87
CA ARG A 43 -10.68 -15.76 5.26
C ARG A 43 -9.54 -16.76 5.14
N GLU A 44 -9.77 -18.02 5.44
CA GLU A 44 -8.74 -19.07 5.38
C GLU A 44 -8.34 -19.40 3.96
N GLU A 45 -9.26 -19.22 2.99
CA GLU A 45 -9.00 -19.44 1.56
C GLU A 45 -8.41 -18.22 0.85
N GLN A 46 -8.55 -17.01 1.43
CA GLN A 46 -8.10 -15.78 0.80
C GLN A 46 -6.59 -15.62 0.92
N MET A 47 -5.91 -15.60 -0.23
CA MET A 47 -4.48 -15.32 -0.27
C MET A 47 -4.21 -13.84 0.05
N THR A 48 -3.47 -13.59 1.12
CA THR A 48 -3.01 -12.25 1.51
C THR A 48 -1.50 -12.25 1.71
N ALA A 49 -0.85 -11.09 1.60
CA ALA A 49 0.58 -10.98 1.89
C ALA A 49 0.89 -11.41 3.33
N GLU A 50 0.01 -11.05 4.28
CA GLU A 50 0.12 -11.44 5.70
C GLU A 50 0.11 -12.97 5.85
N ASN A 51 -0.84 -13.69 5.25
CA ASN A 51 -0.90 -15.14 5.34
C ASN A 51 0.30 -15.82 4.69
N CYS A 52 0.69 -15.35 3.50
CA CYS A 52 1.87 -15.88 2.81
C CYS A 52 3.13 -15.75 3.66
N LEU A 53 3.32 -14.60 4.34
CA LEU A 53 4.45 -14.38 5.23
C LEU A 53 4.35 -15.21 6.51
N ASN A 54 3.16 -15.39 7.07
CA ASN A 54 2.96 -16.25 8.23
C ASN A 54 3.33 -17.71 7.91
N ASP A 55 2.91 -18.21 6.74
CA ASP A 55 3.27 -19.56 6.28
C ASP A 55 4.78 -19.69 6.03
N TYR A 56 5.39 -18.64 5.45
CA TYR A 56 6.84 -18.56 5.24
C TYR A 56 7.61 -18.64 6.56
N LEU A 57 7.25 -17.83 7.56
CA LEU A 57 7.93 -17.81 8.87
C LEU A 57 7.78 -19.14 9.62
N ARG A 58 6.60 -19.76 9.54
CA ARG A 58 6.30 -21.04 10.22
C ARG A 58 6.98 -22.23 9.59
N LYS A 59 7.46 -22.12 8.36
CA LYS A 59 8.17 -23.22 7.63
C LYS A 59 7.43 -24.56 7.68
N GLY A 60 6.09 -24.54 7.64
CA GLY A 60 5.25 -25.72 7.73
C GLY A 60 5.01 -26.28 9.13
N GLN A 61 5.50 -25.63 10.18
CA GLN A 61 5.26 -26.03 11.57
C GLN A 61 3.93 -25.50 12.06
N ALA A 62 2.89 -26.31 12.06
CA ALA A 62 1.52 -25.92 12.44
C ALA A 62 1.40 -25.33 13.86
N LYS A 63 2.24 -25.78 14.80
CA LYS A 63 2.27 -25.29 16.19
C LYS A 63 3.12 -24.02 16.39
N SER A 64 3.82 -23.53 15.36
CA SER A 64 4.62 -22.32 15.44
C SER A 64 3.73 -21.08 15.66
N ARG A 65 4.10 -20.26 16.64
CA ARG A 65 3.45 -18.96 16.92
C ARG A 65 4.05 -17.81 16.11
N LEU A 66 5.05 -18.08 15.26
CA LEU A 66 5.66 -17.06 14.43
C LEU A 66 4.62 -16.48 13.45
N ARG A 67 4.55 -15.15 13.41
CA ARG A 67 3.68 -14.41 12.51
C ARG A 67 4.25 -13.03 12.25
N VAL A 68 3.72 -12.38 11.21
CA VAL A 68 3.94 -10.96 10.97
C VAL A 68 2.80 -10.14 11.58
N TRP A 69 3.10 -8.86 11.81
CA TRP A 69 2.20 -7.86 12.35
C TRP A 69 2.08 -6.70 11.37
N LEU A 70 0.86 -6.27 11.14
CA LEU A 70 0.59 -5.19 10.19
C LEU A 70 0.99 -3.84 10.79
N VAL A 71 1.81 -3.07 10.06
CA VAL A 71 2.18 -1.69 10.40
C VAL A 71 1.54 -0.67 9.47
N HIS A 72 1.41 -1.00 8.20
CA HIS A 72 0.68 -0.24 7.19
C HIS A 72 0.07 -1.15 6.13
N ARG A 73 -0.63 -0.57 5.16
CA ARG A 73 -1.25 -1.35 4.08
C ARG A 73 -1.13 -0.66 2.74
N LEU A 74 -1.13 -1.47 1.68
CA LEU A 74 -1.40 -1.06 0.30
C LEU A 74 -2.79 -1.60 -0.10
N ASP A 75 -3.44 -0.90 -1.02
CA ASP A 75 -4.67 -1.41 -1.63
C ASP A 75 -4.38 -2.70 -2.41
N ARG A 76 -5.40 -3.52 -2.65
CA ARG A 76 -5.26 -4.77 -3.40
C ARG A 76 -4.55 -4.58 -4.73
N GLU A 77 -5.00 -3.58 -5.50
CA GLU A 77 -4.51 -3.33 -6.87
C GLU A 77 -3.22 -2.50 -6.92
N THR A 78 -2.78 -1.92 -5.78
CA THR A 78 -1.52 -1.20 -5.68
C THR A 78 -0.37 -2.20 -5.49
N SER A 79 0.67 -2.08 -6.32
CA SER A 79 1.92 -2.84 -6.17
C SER A 79 2.99 -2.05 -5.45
N GLY A 80 4.09 -2.70 -5.08
CA GLY A 80 5.32 -2.07 -4.61
C GLY A 80 5.69 -2.35 -3.16
N VAL A 81 6.64 -1.57 -2.67
CA VAL A 81 7.31 -1.80 -1.39
C VAL A 81 6.35 -1.64 -0.22
N MET A 82 6.32 -2.66 0.63
CA MET A 82 5.65 -2.59 1.92
C MET A 82 6.39 -3.42 2.97
N MET A 83 6.15 -3.15 4.24
CA MET A 83 6.76 -3.89 5.33
C MET A 83 5.75 -4.40 6.35
N PHE A 84 6.18 -5.43 7.09
CA PHE A 84 5.52 -5.96 8.27
C PHE A 84 6.50 -6.00 9.42
N ALA A 85 6.01 -5.88 10.65
CA ALA A 85 6.77 -6.16 11.85
C ALA A 85 6.76 -7.66 12.15
N LYS A 86 7.78 -8.16 12.86
CA LYS A 86 7.89 -9.57 13.30
C LYS A 86 7.52 -9.77 14.77
N SER A 87 7.14 -8.69 15.48
CA SER A 87 6.55 -8.72 16.81
C SER A 87 5.51 -7.62 16.98
N GLU A 88 4.66 -7.76 18.01
CA GLU A 88 3.65 -6.77 18.34
C GLU A 88 4.29 -5.45 18.77
N GLU A 89 5.30 -5.52 19.62
CA GLU A 89 6.08 -4.38 20.09
C GLU A 89 6.65 -3.55 18.93
N VAL A 90 7.25 -4.18 17.93
CA VAL A 90 7.76 -3.50 16.73
C VAL A 90 6.61 -2.89 15.92
N SER A 91 5.47 -3.58 15.85
CA SER A 91 4.29 -3.02 15.18
C SER A 91 3.78 -1.76 15.89
N GLU A 92 3.71 -1.78 17.21
CA GLU A 92 3.30 -0.62 18.01
C GLU A 92 4.29 0.54 17.89
N PHE A 93 5.60 0.27 17.92
CA PHE A 93 6.64 1.27 17.66
C PHE A 93 6.38 2.04 16.37
N PHE A 94 6.10 1.37 15.27
CA PHE A 94 5.80 2.04 13.99
C PHE A 94 4.43 2.73 13.99
N ARG A 95 3.42 2.13 14.59
CA ARG A 95 2.05 2.67 14.60
C ARG A 95 1.91 3.91 15.45
N SER A 96 2.71 4.04 16.51
CA SER A 96 2.68 5.20 17.42
C SER A 96 3.03 6.50 16.72
N ASP A 97 3.98 6.47 15.76
CA ASP A 97 4.41 7.68 15.05
C ASP A 97 4.84 7.38 13.60
N TRP A 98 3.97 6.70 12.87
CA TRP A 98 4.22 6.25 11.51
C TRP A 98 4.79 7.36 10.61
N ASN A 99 4.19 8.55 10.64
CA ASN A 99 4.57 9.61 9.71
C ASN A 99 5.95 10.23 10.00
N ARG A 100 6.41 10.20 11.25
CA ARG A 100 7.76 10.64 11.64
C ARG A 100 8.81 9.57 11.35
N LEU A 101 8.45 8.32 11.57
CA LEU A 101 9.36 7.18 11.46
C LEU A 101 9.55 6.72 10.00
N THR A 102 8.65 7.12 9.08
CA THR A 102 8.66 6.61 7.71
C THR A 102 8.49 7.70 6.66
N ALA A 103 9.07 7.48 5.47
CA ALA A 103 8.79 8.24 4.26
C ALA A 103 8.43 7.28 3.13
N LYS A 104 7.52 7.72 2.25
CA LYS A 104 7.00 6.88 1.16
C LYS A 104 6.84 7.70 -0.09
N THR A 105 7.33 7.18 -1.21
CA THR A 105 7.02 7.72 -2.52
C THR A 105 6.28 6.68 -3.36
N TYR A 106 5.41 7.19 -4.22
CA TYR A 106 4.68 6.38 -5.19
C TYR A 106 4.95 6.91 -6.59
N VAL A 107 4.77 6.05 -7.58
CA VAL A 107 4.63 6.45 -8.98
C VAL A 107 3.20 6.14 -9.40
N ALA A 108 2.56 7.10 -10.04
CA ALA A 108 1.25 6.93 -10.62
C ALA A 108 1.24 7.42 -12.08
N ARG A 109 0.51 6.71 -12.93
CA ARG A 109 0.11 7.21 -14.24
C ARG A 109 -1.31 7.72 -14.11
N VAL A 110 -1.55 8.97 -14.44
CA VAL A 110 -2.88 9.61 -14.36
C VAL A 110 -3.38 9.97 -15.74
N GLU A 111 -4.69 9.97 -15.94
CA GLU A 111 -5.30 10.30 -17.22
C GLU A 111 -5.15 11.81 -17.54
N GLY A 112 -4.97 12.12 -18.81
CA GLY A 112 -4.81 13.48 -19.29
C GLY A 112 -3.42 14.06 -19.04
N VAL A 113 -3.23 15.29 -19.51
CA VAL A 113 -1.97 16.03 -19.40
C VAL A 113 -2.11 17.09 -18.32
N ILE A 114 -1.37 16.93 -17.23
CA ILE A 114 -1.27 17.96 -16.18
C ILE A 114 -0.31 19.05 -16.67
N ALA A 115 -0.74 20.30 -16.66
CA ALA A 115 0.06 21.42 -17.14
C ALA A 115 1.19 21.77 -16.16
N GLU A 116 0.91 21.77 -14.88
CA GLU A 116 1.85 22.12 -13.81
C GLU A 116 2.91 21.03 -13.61
N ASP A 117 4.15 21.41 -13.32
CA ASP A 117 5.25 20.47 -13.08
C ASP A 117 5.19 19.82 -11.69
N SER A 118 4.53 20.45 -10.74
CA SER A 118 4.36 19.94 -9.37
C SER A 118 3.18 20.60 -8.68
N GLY A 119 2.70 19.97 -7.60
CA GLY A 119 1.62 20.51 -6.80
C GLY A 119 1.41 19.78 -5.49
N ALA A 120 0.35 20.19 -4.80
CA ALA A 120 -0.10 19.53 -3.59
C ALA A 120 -1.63 19.57 -3.49
N PHE A 121 -2.20 18.46 -3.05
CA PHE A 121 -3.60 18.36 -2.66
C PHE A 121 -3.69 18.32 -1.13
N GLU A 122 -4.65 19.03 -0.59
CA GLU A 122 -4.98 18.99 0.83
C GLU A 122 -6.50 19.00 0.99
N SER A 123 -7.03 17.99 1.67
CA SER A 123 -8.47 17.85 1.90
C SER A 123 -8.74 17.02 3.16
N PHE A 124 -10.00 16.94 3.55
CA PHE A 124 -10.46 16.02 4.58
C PHE A 124 -11.16 14.84 3.92
N LEU A 125 -10.62 13.64 4.12
CA LEU A 125 -11.13 12.42 3.51
C LEU A 125 -12.03 11.66 4.48
N LYS A 126 -13.18 11.22 3.98
CA LYS A 126 -14.14 10.37 4.69
C LYS A 126 -14.51 9.17 3.85
N GLU A 127 -14.63 8.03 4.50
CA GLU A 127 -15.14 6.79 3.93
C GLU A 127 -16.66 6.80 3.94
N ASP A 128 -17.29 6.34 2.87
CA ASP A 128 -18.75 6.16 2.79
C ASP A 128 -19.24 5.16 3.82
N ALA A 129 -20.53 5.16 4.11
CA ALA A 129 -21.13 4.32 5.14
C ALA A 129 -20.94 2.81 4.87
N ASP A 130 -20.98 2.42 3.60
CA ASP A 130 -20.70 1.03 3.15
C ASP A 130 -19.20 0.68 3.11
N GLY A 131 -18.34 1.67 3.35
CA GLY A 131 -16.89 1.51 3.30
C GLY A 131 -16.34 1.30 1.89
N TYR A 132 -17.15 1.48 0.85
CA TYR A 132 -16.73 1.23 -0.51
C TYR A 132 -15.86 2.35 -1.06
N LYS A 133 -16.32 3.61 -1.08
CA LYS A 133 -15.58 4.78 -1.57
C LYS A 133 -15.06 5.66 -0.44
N VAL A 134 -14.06 6.45 -0.76
CA VAL A 134 -13.57 7.58 0.04
C VAL A 134 -13.75 8.83 -0.82
N ARG A 135 -14.15 9.95 -0.21
CA ARG A 135 -14.29 11.23 -0.90
C ARG A 135 -13.78 12.36 -0.02
N SER A 136 -13.50 13.50 -0.61
CA SER A 136 -13.28 14.75 0.11
C SER A 136 -14.59 15.26 0.69
N VAL A 137 -14.50 15.81 1.90
CA VAL A 137 -15.62 16.41 2.64
C VAL A 137 -15.15 17.70 3.30
N PRO A 138 -16.09 18.62 3.68
CA PRO A 138 -15.74 19.81 4.43
C PRO A 138 -15.03 19.49 5.75
N GLU A 139 -14.14 20.41 6.17
CA GLU A 139 -13.53 20.36 7.49
C GLU A 139 -14.60 20.34 8.59
N GLY A 140 -14.34 19.63 9.69
CA GLY A 140 -15.31 19.44 10.76
C GLY A 140 -16.30 18.30 10.53
N THR A 141 -16.35 17.70 9.34
CA THR A 141 -17.21 16.52 9.09
C THR A 141 -16.82 15.36 10.02
N ASN A 142 -17.77 14.77 10.69
CA ASN A 142 -17.54 13.67 11.64
C ASN A 142 -16.80 12.51 10.97
N ARG A 143 -15.74 11.99 11.61
CA ARG A 143 -14.82 10.93 11.15
C ARG A 143 -13.99 11.28 9.90
N ALA A 144 -14.04 12.50 9.39
CA ALA A 144 -13.13 12.94 8.34
C ALA A 144 -11.70 13.07 8.87
N LYS A 145 -10.72 12.78 8.02
CA LYS A 145 -9.30 12.83 8.38
C LYS A 145 -8.53 13.67 7.38
N LYS A 146 -7.75 14.64 7.88
CA LYS A 146 -6.87 15.46 7.03
C LYS A 146 -5.94 14.57 6.22
N ALA A 147 -5.81 14.89 4.93
CA ALA A 147 -4.97 14.20 3.95
C ALA A 147 -4.17 15.22 3.16
N ARG A 148 -2.88 14.97 2.98
CA ARG A 148 -1.98 15.81 2.19
C ARG A 148 -1.12 14.96 1.27
N THR A 149 -1.17 15.28 -0.02
CA THR A 149 -0.46 14.59 -1.10
C THR A 149 0.36 15.62 -1.87
N LYS A 150 1.68 15.50 -1.88
CA LYS A 150 2.54 16.28 -2.77
C LYS A 150 2.87 15.45 -3.99
N TRP A 151 2.99 16.09 -5.14
CA TRP A 151 3.34 15.41 -6.38
C TRP A 151 4.23 16.26 -7.26
N ARG A 152 4.99 15.61 -8.15
CA ARG A 152 5.74 16.23 -9.23
C ARG A 152 5.64 15.37 -10.49
N VAL A 153 5.62 16.00 -11.63
CA VAL A 153 5.59 15.33 -12.93
C VAL A 153 6.96 14.71 -13.21
N LEU A 154 6.94 13.46 -13.64
CA LEU A 154 8.12 12.75 -14.14
C LEU A 154 8.17 12.78 -15.67
N SER A 155 7.01 12.60 -16.33
CA SER A 155 6.89 12.66 -17.78
C SER A 155 5.45 12.90 -18.21
N ARG A 156 5.28 13.41 -19.42
CA ARG A 156 3.98 13.62 -20.07
C ARG A 156 3.94 12.88 -21.39
N ALA A 157 2.80 12.26 -21.68
CA ALA A 157 2.48 11.66 -22.97
C ALA A 157 1.18 12.29 -23.52
N LYS A 158 0.75 11.87 -24.71
CA LYS A 158 -0.44 12.45 -25.35
C LYS A 158 -1.70 12.39 -24.48
N ASN A 159 -1.91 11.30 -23.74
CA ASN A 159 -3.17 11.03 -23.05
C ASN A 159 -2.98 10.75 -21.55
N TYR A 160 -1.77 10.86 -21.01
CA TYR A 160 -1.51 10.61 -19.60
C TYR A 160 -0.27 11.37 -19.12
N THR A 161 -0.20 11.55 -17.80
CA THR A 161 0.97 12.09 -17.10
C THR A 161 1.48 11.05 -16.11
N VAL A 162 2.80 10.87 -16.01
CA VAL A 162 3.43 10.08 -14.96
C VAL A 162 3.88 11.02 -13.86
N VAL A 163 3.46 10.76 -12.65
CA VAL A 163 3.78 11.58 -11.48
C VAL A 163 4.45 10.76 -10.39
N GLU A 164 5.40 11.38 -9.70
CA GLU A 164 5.88 10.90 -8.42
C GLU A 164 5.07 11.57 -7.32
N VAL A 165 4.66 10.80 -6.33
CA VAL A 165 3.79 11.24 -5.25
C VAL A 165 4.48 11.03 -3.91
N ASP A 166 4.60 12.08 -3.11
CA ASP A 166 5.10 12.04 -1.73
C ASP A 166 3.91 12.14 -0.77
N LEU A 167 3.62 11.06 -0.04
CA LEU A 167 2.52 10.99 0.90
C LEU A 167 2.93 11.50 2.28
N LYS A 168 2.37 12.65 2.67
CA LYS A 168 2.50 13.19 4.04
C LYS A 168 1.46 12.64 5.02
N SER A 169 0.52 11.86 4.52
CA SER A 169 -0.48 11.10 5.28
C SER A 169 -0.79 9.80 4.54
N GLY A 170 -1.43 8.83 5.18
CA GLY A 170 -1.72 7.51 4.57
C GLY A 170 -3.18 7.13 4.72
N ARG A 171 -4.12 7.94 4.19
CA ARG A 171 -5.55 7.62 4.25
C ARG A 171 -5.91 6.61 3.16
N LYS A 172 -6.95 5.83 3.39
CA LYS A 172 -7.47 4.86 2.41
C LYS A 172 -7.73 5.54 1.06
N ASN A 173 -7.22 4.97 0.00
CA ASN A 173 -7.38 5.45 -1.38
C ASN A 173 -6.93 6.92 -1.62
N GLN A 174 -6.14 7.52 -0.76
CA GLN A 174 -5.84 8.96 -0.76
C GLN A 174 -5.36 9.49 -2.11
N ILE A 175 -4.35 8.86 -2.73
CA ILE A 175 -3.83 9.27 -4.05
C ILE A 175 -4.93 9.19 -5.11
N ARG A 176 -5.70 8.12 -5.09
CA ARG A 176 -6.76 7.83 -6.04
C ARG A 176 -7.88 8.88 -5.99
N VAL A 177 -8.29 9.27 -4.77
CA VAL A 177 -9.29 10.33 -4.55
C VAL A 177 -8.77 11.67 -5.05
N HIS A 178 -7.60 12.10 -4.59
CA HIS A 178 -7.04 13.42 -4.91
C HIS A 178 -6.88 13.62 -6.41
N PHE A 179 -6.30 12.64 -7.12
CA PHE A 179 -6.13 12.75 -8.56
C PHE A 179 -7.46 12.64 -9.33
N SER A 180 -8.41 11.84 -8.87
CA SER A 180 -9.74 11.78 -9.47
C SER A 180 -10.48 13.12 -9.33
N GLU A 181 -10.48 13.71 -8.13
CA GLU A 181 -11.14 14.98 -7.86
C GLU A 181 -10.47 16.17 -8.56
N SER A 182 -9.20 16.05 -8.95
CA SER A 182 -8.51 17.04 -9.80
C SER A 182 -8.77 16.88 -11.30
N GLY A 183 -9.60 15.92 -11.71
CA GLY A 183 -9.89 15.65 -13.13
C GLY A 183 -8.87 14.73 -13.82
N HIS A 184 -7.89 14.20 -13.08
CA HIS A 184 -6.83 13.32 -13.59
C HIS A 184 -6.81 11.97 -12.85
N PRO A 185 -7.85 11.13 -12.96
CA PRO A 185 -7.89 9.86 -12.23
C PRO A 185 -6.70 8.96 -12.59
N VAL A 186 -6.28 8.13 -11.63
CA VAL A 186 -5.20 7.15 -11.89
C VAL A 186 -5.65 6.18 -12.98
N VAL A 187 -4.86 5.98 -14.00
CA VAL A 187 -5.17 5.07 -15.13
C VAL A 187 -5.56 3.69 -14.61
N GLY A 188 -6.70 3.18 -15.08
CA GLY A 188 -7.25 1.89 -14.66
C GLY A 188 -8.03 1.92 -13.35
N ASP A 189 -8.21 3.08 -12.74
CA ASP A 189 -9.02 3.25 -11.53
C ASP A 189 -10.50 3.45 -11.83
N VAL A 190 -11.15 2.41 -12.32
CA VAL A 190 -12.59 2.44 -12.65
C VAL A 190 -13.45 2.87 -11.45
N LYS A 191 -13.03 2.53 -10.23
CA LYS A 191 -13.72 2.93 -8.99
C LYS A 191 -13.80 4.45 -8.83
N TYR A 192 -12.78 5.16 -9.29
CA TYR A 192 -12.64 6.61 -9.20
C TYR A 192 -12.75 7.32 -10.56
N GLY A 193 -13.39 6.69 -11.54
CA GLY A 193 -13.82 7.33 -12.78
C GLY A 193 -12.85 7.25 -13.95
N ALA A 194 -11.72 6.53 -13.82
CA ALA A 194 -10.84 6.27 -14.94
C ALA A 194 -11.40 5.21 -15.90
N ASN A 195 -10.90 5.21 -17.13
CA ASN A 195 -11.14 4.16 -18.09
C ASN A 195 -10.53 2.83 -17.60
N LYS A 196 -11.14 1.70 -18.02
CA LYS A 196 -10.59 0.37 -17.74
C LYS A 196 -9.24 0.21 -18.43
N ALA A 197 -8.27 -0.32 -17.70
CA ALA A 197 -6.95 -0.65 -18.20
C ALA A 197 -6.50 -2.04 -17.68
N SER A 198 -5.32 -2.50 -18.09
CA SER A 198 -4.78 -3.81 -17.68
C SER A 198 -4.57 -3.94 -16.17
N ARG A 199 -4.39 -2.81 -15.48
CA ARG A 199 -4.21 -2.73 -14.02
C ARG A 199 -4.49 -1.30 -13.52
N LEU A 200 -4.52 -1.12 -12.20
CA LEU A 200 -4.35 0.18 -11.58
C LEU A 200 -2.87 0.61 -11.70
N PHE A 201 -2.61 1.74 -12.35
CA PHE A 201 -1.25 2.26 -12.57
C PHE A 201 -0.78 3.09 -11.37
N LEU A 202 -0.73 2.44 -10.21
CA LEU A 202 -0.26 2.99 -8.92
C LEU A 202 0.72 2.01 -8.29
N HIS A 203 1.92 2.51 -7.95
CA HIS A 203 3.02 1.70 -7.43
C HIS A 203 3.72 2.41 -6.26
N ALA A 204 3.86 1.74 -5.13
CA ALA A 204 4.64 2.20 -3.99
C ALA A 204 6.13 2.01 -4.31
N LYS A 205 6.78 3.08 -4.78
CA LYS A 205 8.15 3.05 -5.33
C LYS A 205 9.19 2.90 -4.23
N THR A 206 9.09 3.70 -3.16
CA THR A 206 10.05 3.65 -2.06
C THR A 206 9.36 3.61 -0.70
N LEU A 207 10.03 2.99 0.24
CA LEU A 207 9.72 3.03 1.67
C LEU A 207 11.02 3.21 2.43
N ALA A 208 11.13 4.35 3.13
CA ALA A 208 12.21 4.60 4.07
C ALA A 208 11.67 4.58 5.49
N PHE A 209 12.46 4.08 6.44
CA PHE A 209 12.08 4.05 7.85
C PHE A 209 13.30 4.06 8.78
N SER A 210 13.09 4.46 10.04
CA SER A 210 14.07 4.30 11.11
C SER A 210 13.97 2.91 11.72
N HIS A 211 15.07 2.16 11.71
CA HIS A 211 15.10 0.79 12.21
C HIS A 211 14.80 0.72 13.72
N PRO A 212 13.86 -0.16 14.17
CA PRO A 212 13.36 -0.12 15.54
C PRO A 212 14.41 -0.44 16.62
N ALA A 213 15.47 -1.19 16.28
CA ALA A 213 16.50 -1.57 17.25
C ALA A 213 17.60 -0.53 17.45
N ASN A 214 17.94 0.25 16.41
CA ASN A 214 19.14 1.11 16.44
C ASN A 214 18.92 2.49 15.80
N GLY A 215 17.71 2.81 15.34
CA GLY A 215 17.38 4.09 14.72
C GLY A 215 18.01 4.34 13.35
N ARG A 216 18.78 3.39 12.78
CA ARG A 216 19.41 3.54 11.48
C ARG A 216 18.34 3.77 10.40
N LYS A 217 18.55 4.77 9.55
CA LYS A 217 17.71 4.99 8.38
C LYS A 217 17.95 3.90 7.35
N MET A 218 16.88 3.26 6.93
CA MET A 218 16.84 2.25 5.88
C MET A 218 15.88 2.69 4.80
N GLU A 219 16.23 2.42 3.53
CA GLU A 219 15.38 2.71 2.38
C GLU A 219 15.39 1.53 1.43
N PHE A 220 14.20 1.18 0.96
CA PHE A 220 13.96 0.12 0.00
C PHE A 220 13.17 0.66 -1.18
N SER A 221 13.49 0.19 -2.36
CA SER A 221 12.83 0.59 -3.60
C SER A 221 12.42 -0.62 -4.42
N SER A 222 11.39 -0.43 -5.22
CA SER A 222 10.94 -1.38 -6.24
C SER A 222 10.74 -0.62 -7.55
N ASN A 223 11.10 -1.26 -8.66
CA ASN A 223 10.91 -0.68 -9.99
C ASN A 223 9.43 -0.65 -10.34
N SER A 224 8.95 0.51 -10.79
CA SER A 224 7.60 0.60 -11.30
C SER A 224 7.45 -0.30 -12.53
N PRO A 225 6.38 -1.12 -12.60
CA PRO A 225 6.13 -2.00 -13.74
C PRO A 225 5.51 -1.26 -14.96
N PHE A 226 5.56 0.08 -15.00
CA PHE A 226 5.01 0.93 -16.06
C PHE A 226 5.71 2.28 -16.18
#